data_ed92338d886f86ab5da4742effa5b65a
#
_entry.id   ed92338d886f86ab5da4742effa5b65a
#
_cell.length_a   1.000
_cell.length_b   1.000
_cell.length_c   1.000
_cell.angle_alpha   90.00
_cell.angle_beta   90.00
_cell.angle_gamma   90.00
#
_symmetry.space_group_name_H-M   'P 1'
#
loop_
_entity.id
_entity.type
_entity.pdbx_description
1 polymer ?
#
loop_
_entity_poly.entity_id
_entity_poly.type
_entity_poly.pdbx_seq_one_letter_code
_entity_poly.pdbx_strand_id
1 'polypeptide(L)'
;MNTKATATNHKFIIEPHFRLQEWIAEEKGYFNDEGLDYVFREMVQSTDGKIHDKGQKVGAYQSFEEGRKSDVSCACHWTVNVAAASGHGRLNRDVYSVAPSGIFVAADSKIKTPADLAGVPISVGFQSGSHYASIQALESYMPKDKINLSFNDGMLFKRMELLLDGKIPAATLFSGPYYFAEQLGFRKVMDNTFMIANMIHGDPDPEDLRKYFTALKRAQRDLDLRPEAYTHYYKNEFPVRWHEVMDTRRWGPGERIVFEPYTEETFHNSRDWIATHDIFEGGDLGKKRYEDATISVM
;
A
#
# COMPACT_ATOMS: atom_id res chain seq x y z
N MET A 1 -6.47 48.25 8.47
CA MET A 1 -6.71 47.70 7.13
C MET A 1 -6.58 46.19 7.27
N ASN A 2 -7.71 45.49 7.36
CA ASN A 2 -7.72 44.02 7.42
C ASN A 2 -7.60 43.48 5.99
N THR A 3 -6.44 43.00 5.64
CA THR A 3 -6.27 42.18 4.45
C THR A 3 -6.89 40.80 4.74
N LYS A 4 -8.15 40.60 4.31
CA LYS A 4 -8.71 39.27 4.14
C LYS A 4 -7.82 38.54 3.15
N ALA A 5 -7.06 37.56 3.64
CA ALA A 5 -6.46 36.57 2.78
C ALA A 5 -7.61 35.93 1.98
N THR A 6 -7.59 36.06 0.67
CA THR A 6 -8.44 35.31 -0.24
C THR A 6 -8.08 33.84 -0.05
N ALA A 7 -8.94 33.10 0.64
CA ALA A 7 -8.86 31.65 0.66
C ALA A 7 -8.89 31.20 -0.79
N THR A 8 -7.78 30.72 -1.30
CA THR A 8 -7.72 29.97 -2.54
C THR A 8 -8.56 28.72 -2.28
N ASN A 9 -9.61 28.53 -3.08
CA ASN A 9 -10.54 27.41 -2.98
C ASN A 9 -9.82 26.13 -3.48
N HIS A 10 -8.77 25.73 -2.75
CA HIS A 10 -8.01 24.51 -3.05
C HIS A 10 -8.69 23.35 -2.33
N LYS A 11 -9.24 22.43 -3.10
CA LYS A 11 -9.80 21.20 -2.53
C LYS A 11 -8.69 20.31 -2.04
N PHE A 12 -8.90 19.67 -0.88
CA PHE A 12 -8.01 18.64 -0.37
C PHE A 12 -8.04 17.41 -1.28
N ILE A 13 -6.92 17.05 -1.87
CA ILE A 13 -6.82 15.99 -2.87
C ILE A 13 -6.41 14.68 -2.21
N ILE A 14 -7.34 13.72 -2.18
CA ILE A 14 -7.15 12.39 -1.61
C ILE A 14 -6.79 11.41 -2.73
N GLU A 15 -5.63 10.78 -2.64
CA GLU A 15 -5.32 9.59 -3.43
C GLU A 15 -5.59 8.36 -2.55
N PRO A 16 -6.73 7.64 -2.78
CA PRO A 16 -7.11 6.53 -1.93
C PRO A 16 -6.11 5.38 -2.05
N HIS A 17 -6.03 4.55 -1.01
CA HIS A 17 -5.26 3.30 -1.04
C HIS A 17 -6.19 2.10 -1.28
N PHE A 18 -5.62 0.91 -1.42
CA PHE A 18 -6.34 -0.37 -1.56
C PHE A 18 -6.98 -0.79 -0.22
N ARG A 19 -7.87 0.06 0.32
CA ARG A 19 -8.53 -0.13 1.61
C ARG A 19 -9.96 0.43 1.58
N LEU A 20 -10.77 0.08 2.59
CA LEU A 20 -12.19 0.37 2.61
C LEU A 20 -12.54 1.71 3.28
N GLN A 21 -11.64 2.26 4.08
CA GLN A 21 -11.93 3.38 4.98
C GLN A 21 -12.31 4.67 4.26
N GLU A 22 -11.66 4.99 3.14
CA GLU A 22 -12.01 6.16 2.34
C GLU A 22 -13.43 6.04 1.76
N TRP A 23 -13.81 4.86 1.29
CA TRP A 23 -15.15 4.59 0.76
C TRP A 23 -16.22 4.63 1.84
N ILE A 24 -15.92 4.14 3.04
CA ILE A 24 -16.80 4.22 4.20
C ILE A 24 -16.98 5.68 4.62
N ALA A 25 -15.91 6.46 4.72
CA ALA A 25 -15.96 7.86 5.09
C ALA A 25 -16.78 8.68 4.09
N GLU A 26 -16.67 8.38 2.79
CA GLU A 26 -17.45 8.98 1.72
C GLU A 26 -18.94 8.65 1.87
N GLU A 27 -19.30 7.35 1.94
CA GLU A 27 -20.71 6.91 2.05
C GLU A 27 -21.40 7.46 3.30
N LYS A 28 -20.68 7.47 4.43
CA LYS A 28 -21.21 7.95 5.71
C LYS A 28 -21.22 9.48 5.83
N GLY A 29 -20.64 10.18 4.87
CA GLY A 29 -20.54 11.64 4.89
C GLY A 29 -19.56 12.17 5.94
N TYR A 30 -18.61 11.35 6.42
CA TYR A 30 -17.69 11.74 7.50
C TYR A 30 -16.76 12.88 7.11
N PHE A 31 -16.33 12.96 5.87
CA PHE A 31 -15.56 14.09 5.37
C PHE A 31 -16.36 15.40 5.41
N ASN A 32 -17.62 15.34 5.00
CA ASN A 32 -18.53 16.48 5.06
C ASN A 32 -18.86 16.90 6.49
N ASP A 33 -19.07 15.95 7.40
CA ASP A 33 -19.30 16.21 8.83
C ASP A 33 -18.14 16.97 9.47
N GLU A 34 -16.90 16.63 9.09
CA GLU A 34 -15.70 17.33 9.55
C GLU A 34 -15.48 18.67 8.80
N GLY A 35 -16.29 18.98 7.79
CA GLY A 35 -16.16 20.20 6.99
C GLY A 35 -14.92 20.20 6.09
N LEU A 36 -14.53 19.05 5.56
CA LEU A 36 -13.45 18.91 4.58
C LEU A 36 -14.00 19.15 3.17
N ASP A 37 -13.46 20.13 2.44
CA ASP A 37 -13.70 20.27 1.00
C ASP A 37 -12.64 19.49 0.25
N TYR A 38 -13.03 18.38 -0.36
CA TYR A 38 -12.11 17.39 -0.92
C TYR A 38 -12.50 16.92 -2.31
N VAL A 39 -11.56 16.23 -2.92
CA VAL A 39 -11.76 15.47 -4.17
C VAL A 39 -10.91 14.21 -4.13
N PHE A 40 -11.49 13.09 -4.58
CA PHE A 40 -10.72 11.90 -4.85
C PHE A 40 -9.98 12.04 -6.18
N ARG A 41 -8.72 11.70 -6.15
CA ARG A 41 -7.97 11.40 -7.35
C ARG A 41 -8.06 9.91 -7.62
N GLU A 42 -8.00 9.54 -8.90
CA GLU A 42 -7.82 8.15 -9.27
C GLU A 42 -6.58 7.61 -8.55
N MET A 43 -6.77 6.50 -7.86
CA MET A 43 -5.65 5.75 -7.30
C MET A 43 -4.63 5.55 -8.40
N VAL A 44 -3.35 5.80 -8.13
CA VAL A 44 -2.29 5.43 -9.05
C VAL A 44 -2.33 3.93 -9.23
N GLN A 45 -3.25 3.48 -10.06
CA GLN A 45 -3.08 2.25 -10.79
C GLN A 45 -1.82 2.53 -11.57
N SER A 46 -0.69 2.08 -11.06
CA SER A 46 0.54 2.31 -11.73
C SER A 46 0.29 1.95 -13.17
N THR A 47 0.18 3.01 -13.95
CA THR A 47 0.20 3.04 -15.39
C THR A 47 -0.61 1.94 -16.06
N ASP A 48 -1.54 2.31 -16.85
CA ASP A 48 -2.28 1.65 -17.93
C ASP A 48 -1.62 0.41 -18.58
N GLY A 49 -1.16 -0.57 -17.82
CA GLY A 49 -0.58 -1.80 -18.36
C GLY A 49 0.50 -1.60 -19.44
N LYS A 50 1.07 -0.41 -19.56
CA LYS A 50 2.23 -0.16 -20.39
C LYS A 50 3.41 -0.87 -19.76
N ILE A 51 3.60 -2.11 -20.17
CA ILE A 51 4.89 -2.79 -20.09
C ILE A 51 5.86 -1.80 -20.75
N HIS A 52 6.71 -1.19 -19.94
CA HIS A 52 7.80 -0.42 -20.50
C HIS A 52 8.70 -1.39 -21.24
N ASP A 53 8.74 -1.26 -22.55
CA ASP A 53 9.30 -2.19 -23.56
C ASP A 53 10.80 -2.43 -23.45
N LYS A 54 11.47 -2.07 -22.35
CA LYS A 54 12.93 -2.15 -22.21
C LYS A 54 13.44 -2.63 -20.85
N GLY A 55 12.68 -3.44 -20.11
CA GLY A 55 13.20 -4.02 -18.86
C GLY A 55 13.49 -2.99 -17.75
N GLN A 56 12.97 -1.78 -17.87
CA GLN A 56 13.03 -0.80 -16.79
C GLN A 56 12.10 -1.25 -15.66
N LYS A 57 12.69 -1.50 -14.51
CA LYS A 57 11.96 -1.77 -13.27
C LYS A 57 11.34 -0.45 -12.79
N VAL A 58 10.09 -0.18 -13.19
CA VAL A 58 9.34 0.95 -12.64
C VAL A 58 8.89 0.60 -11.24
N GLY A 59 9.49 1.25 -10.24
CA GLY A 59 9.22 0.99 -8.83
C GLY A 59 8.12 1.89 -8.26
N ALA A 60 7.52 1.44 -7.15
CA ALA A 60 6.60 2.28 -6.40
C ALA A 60 7.25 3.58 -5.89
N TYR A 61 8.54 3.57 -5.63
CA TYR A 61 9.34 4.73 -5.23
C TYR A 61 9.37 5.83 -6.31
N GLN A 62 9.49 5.44 -7.59
CA GLN A 62 9.56 6.40 -8.70
C GLN A 62 8.37 7.34 -8.74
N SER A 63 7.17 6.88 -8.37
CA SER A 63 5.99 7.74 -8.34
C SER A 63 6.10 8.89 -7.32
N PHE A 64 6.89 8.72 -6.27
CA PHE A 64 7.20 9.78 -5.30
C PHE A 64 8.24 10.76 -5.85
N GLU A 65 9.27 10.26 -6.54
CA GLU A 65 10.29 11.10 -7.20
C GLU A 65 9.66 11.99 -8.28
N GLU A 66 8.72 11.47 -9.05
CA GLU A 66 7.99 12.21 -10.09
C GLU A 66 6.98 13.21 -9.50
N GLY A 67 6.69 13.11 -8.20
CA GLY A 67 5.75 13.96 -7.46
C GLY A 67 4.29 13.55 -7.67
N ARG A 68 3.67 13.04 -6.61
CA ARG A 68 2.24 12.76 -6.61
C ARG A 68 1.45 14.06 -6.51
N LYS A 69 0.42 14.21 -7.34
CA LYS A 69 -0.44 15.40 -7.38
C LYS A 69 -1.64 15.22 -6.45
N SER A 70 -1.38 14.91 -5.19
CA SER A 70 -2.37 14.75 -4.11
C SER A 70 -1.82 15.37 -2.83
N ASP A 71 -2.66 15.71 -1.87
CA ASP A 71 -2.23 16.18 -0.56
C ASP A 71 -1.86 15.03 0.35
N VAL A 72 -2.54 13.89 0.18
CA VAL A 72 -2.25 12.65 0.90
C VAL A 72 -2.28 11.45 -0.04
N SER A 73 -1.33 10.55 0.14
CA SER A 73 -1.29 9.24 -0.50
C SER A 73 -0.67 8.20 0.42
N CYS A 74 -0.71 6.93 0.03
CA CYS A 74 -0.17 5.83 0.80
C CYS A 74 0.73 4.93 -0.04
N ALA A 75 1.69 4.31 0.62
CA ALA A 75 2.45 3.16 0.10
C ALA A 75 3.03 2.36 1.28
N CYS A 76 3.71 1.25 0.99
CA CYS A 76 4.38 0.52 2.05
C CYS A 76 5.36 1.42 2.81
N HIS A 77 5.49 1.19 4.10
CA HIS A 77 6.26 2.06 4.99
C HIS A 77 7.74 2.20 4.59
N TRP A 78 8.34 1.15 4.03
CA TRP A 78 9.73 1.22 3.53
C TRP A 78 9.91 2.27 2.44
N THR A 79 9.05 2.22 1.41
CA THR A 79 9.11 3.17 0.30
C THR A 79 8.80 4.59 0.75
N VAL A 80 7.78 4.78 1.60
CA VAL A 80 7.42 6.10 2.15
C VAL A 80 8.55 6.65 3.03
N ASN A 81 9.20 5.80 3.82
CA ASN A 81 10.33 6.17 4.66
C ASN A 81 11.49 6.74 3.82
N VAL A 82 11.92 6.01 2.79
CA VAL A 82 13.01 6.47 1.91
C VAL A 82 12.60 7.73 1.15
N ALA A 83 11.37 7.79 0.63
CA ALA A 83 10.87 8.96 -0.09
C ALA A 83 10.81 10.21 0.80
N ALA A 84 10.36 10.08 2.04
CA ALA A 84 10.33 11.19 3.01
C ALA A 84 11.75 11.63 3.39
N ALA A 85 12.66 10.69 3.63
CA ALA A 85 14.07 10.99 3.91
C ALA A 85 14.79 11.65 2.72
N SER A 86 14.34 11.36 1.49
CA SER A 86 14.83 12.00 0.25
C SER A 86 14.16 13.34 -0.05
N GLY A 87 13.09 13.71 0.68
CA GLY A 87 12.43 15.02 0.54
C GLY A 87 11.27 15.06 -0.46
N HIS A 88 10.74 13.91 -0.87
CA HIS A 88 9.61 13.82 -1.80
C HIS A 88 8.24 14.01 -1.12
N GLY A 89 8.22 14.36 0.16
CA GLY A 89 7.06 14.61 1.00
C GLY A 89 7.42 14.44 2.47
N ARG A 90 6.41 14.29 3.33
CA ARG A 90 6.58 14.04 4.76
C ARG A 90 5.74 12.81 5.17
N LEU A 91 6.36 11.88 5.88
CA LEU A 91 5.68 10.74 6.45
C LEU A 91 4.81 11.19 7.63
N ASN A 92 3.51 10.81 7.62
CA ASN A 92 2.67 11.03 8.80
C ASN A 92 3.12 10.11 9.93
N ARG A 93 3.57 10.70 11.04
CA ARG A 93 4.09 9.92 12.18
C ARG A 93 3.04 9.51 13.21
N ASP A 94 1.79 9.97 13.08
CA ASP A 94 0.74 9.68 14.07
C ASP A 94 -0.14 8.51 13.65
N VAL A 95 -0.06 8.09 12.38
CA VAL A 95 -0.97 7.09 11.81
C VAL A 95 -0.23 6.24 10.78
N TYR A 96 -0.38 4.95 10.89
CA TYR A 96 0.02 3.98 9.87
C TYR A 96 -1.09 2.95 9.67
N SER A 97 -0.93 2.02 8.76
CA SER A 97 -1.85 0.90 8.64
C SER A 97 -1.11 -0.43 8.46
N VAL A 98 -1.83 -1.52 8.66
CA VAL A 98 -1.33 -2.88 8.51
C VAL A 98 -2.16 -3.59 7.45
N ALA A 99 -1.51 -4.06 6.40
CA ALA A 99 -2.16 -4.73 5.27
C ALA A 99 -1.89 -6.24 5.33
N PRO A 100 -2.93 -7.08 5.44
CA PRO A 100 -2.79 -8.52 5.26
C PRO A 100 -2.21 -8.81 3.89
N SER A 101 -1.17 -9.65 3.86
CA SER A 101 -0.47 -10.04 2.64
C SER A 101 0.04 -11.46 2.75
N GLY A 102 0.19 -12.15 1.62
CA GLY A 102 0.69 -13.50 1.59
C GLY A 102 1.26 -13.90 0.24
N ILE A 103 2.14 -14.91 0.26
CA ILE A 103 2.63 -15.56 -0.95
C ILE A 103 1.69 -16.73 -1.26
N PHE A 104 1.05 -16.64 -2.43
CA PHE A 104 0.06 -17.58 -2.92
C PHE A 104 0.59 -18.45 -4.05
N VAL A 105 0.10 -19.68 -4.08
CA VAL A 105 0.35 -20.69 -5.12
C VAL A 105 -0.96 -21.36 -5.50
N ALA A 106 -1.01 -22.05 -6.64
CA ALA A 106 -2.17 -22.84 -7.03
C ALA A 106 -2.48 -23.94 -6.00
N ALA A 107 -3.74 -24.34 -5.87
CA ALA A 107 -4.19 -25.35 -4.89
C ALA A 107 -3.46 -26.69 -5.03
N ASP A 108 -3.20 -27.11 -6.26
CA ASP A 108 -2.51 -28.36 -6.62
C ASP A 108 -0.99 -28.26 -6.67
N SER A 109 -0.44 -27.04 -6.42
CA SER A 109 1.01 -26.82 -6.42
C SER A 109 1.74 -27.78 -5.47
N LYS A 110 2.94 -28.20 -5.86
CA LYS A 110 3.86 -28.99 -5.02
C LYS A 110 4.48 -28.18 -3.88
N ILE A 111 4.46 -26.85 -3.98
CA ILE A 111 4.96 -25.92 -2.95
C ILE A 111 4.00 -25.98 -1.75
N LYS A 112 4.41 -26.51 -0.61
CA LYS A 112 3.56 -26.71 0.58
C LYS A 112 3.97 -25.84 1.78
N THR A 113 5.25 -25.51 1.87
CA THR A 113 5.87 -24.79 2.97
C THR A 113 6.66 -23.59 2.45
N PRO A 114 7.00 -22.60 3.29
CA PRO A 114 7.87 -21.50 2.88
C PRO A 114 9.24 -21.96 2.34
N ALA A 115 9.80 -23.04 2.86
CA ALA A 115 11.08 -23.59 2.40
C ALA A 115 11.01 -24.10 0.95
N ASP A 116 9.85 -24.58 0.49
CA ASP A 116 9.65 -25.04 -0.88
C ASP A 116 9.69 -23.89 -1.91
N LEU A 117 9.65 -22.64 -1.46
CA LEU A 117 9.79 -21.45 -2.31
C LEU A 117 11.25 -21.16 -2.71
N ALA A 118 12.23 -21.92 -2.18
CA ALA A 118 13.63 -21.73 -2.51
C ALA A 118 13.88 -21.87 -4.02
N GLY A 119 14.36 -20.81 -4.66
CA GLY A 119 14.62 -20.72 -6.10
C GLY A 119 13.37 -20.59 -6.98
N VAL A 120 12.16 -20.66 -6.41
CA VAL A 120 10.90 -20.45 -7.17
C VAL A 120 10.72 -18.97 -7.49
N PRO A 121 10.43 -18.59 -8.75
CA PRO A 121 10.11 -17.21 -9.07
C PRO A 121 8.82 -16.77 -8.36
N ILE A 122 8.91 -15.72 -7.54
CA ILE A 122 7.78 -15.13 -6.83
C ILE A 122 7.51 -13.75 -7.43
N SER A 123 6.33 -13.55 -7.99
CA SER A 123 5.97 -12.26 -8.58
C SER A 123 5.65 -11.24 -7.50
N VAL A 124 6.34 -10.08 -7.58
CA VAL A 124 6.22 -8.94 -6.68
C VAL A 124 6.31 -7.64 -7.47
N GLY A 125 5.83 -6.53 -6.90
CA GLY A 125 6.06 -5.20 -7.47
C GLY A 125 7.41 -4.65 -7.01
N PHE A 126 8.19 -4.09 -7.94
CA PHE A 126 9.49 -3.50 -7.60
C PHE A 126 9.34 -2.31 -6.64
N GLN A 127 10.17 -2.28 -5.60
CA GLN A 127 10.13 -1.25 -4.54
C GLN A 127 8.73 -1.01 -3.94
N SER A 128 7.91 -2.05 -3.89
CA SER A 128 6.58 -2.05 -3.25
C SER A 128 6.56 -2.93 -2.00
N GLY A 129 5.48 -2.87 -1.21
CA GLY A 129 5.31 -3.70 -0.01
C GLY A 129 5.53 -5.18 -0.27
N SER A 130 5.06 -5.69 -1.41
CA SER A 130 5.28 -7.09 -1.80
C SER A 130 6.75 -7.45 -2.01
N HIS A 131 7.59 -6.51 -2.45
CA HIS A 131 9.03 -6.72 -2.60
C HIS A 131 9.70 -6.91 -1.24
N TYR A 132 9.57 -5.90 -0.40
CA TYR A 132 10.24 -5.88 0.92
C TYR A 132 9.72 -6.98 1.84
N ALA A 133 8.40 -7.10 1.96
CA ALA A 133 7.79 -8.08 2.84
C ALA A 133 8.11 -9.52 2.43
N SER A 134 8.24 -9.82 1.12
CA SER A 134 8.64 -11.15 0.67
C SER A 134 10.08 -11.47 1.05
N ILE A 135 11.02 -10.53 0.89
CA ILE A 135 12.40 -10.74 1.32
C ILE A 135 12.43 -10.99 2.83
N GLN A 136 11.88 -10.05 3.62
CA GLN A 136 11.93 -10.09 5.07
C GLN A 136 11.32 -11.38 5.65
N ALA A 137 10.21 -11.85 5.08
CA ALA A 137 9.56 -13.07 5.53
C ALA A 137 10.35 -14.32 5.14
N LEU A 138 10.90 -14.39 3.92
CA LEU A 138 11.60 -15.57 3.41
C LEU A 138 13.00 -15.75 3.99
N GLU A 139 13.67 -14.69 4.43
CA GLU A 139 15.00 -14.74 5.08
C GLU A 139 15.02 -15.65 6.32
N SER A 140 13.87 -15.83 6.97
CA SER A 140 13.74 -16.77 8.11
C SER A 140 13.75 -18.24 7.70
N TYR A 141 13.60 -18.56 6.40
CA TYR A 141 13.44 -19.92 5.90
C TYR A 141 14.52 -20.33 4.91
N MET A 142 15.21 -19.37 4.30
CA MET A 142 16.21 -19.66 3.27
C MET A 142 17.25 -18.53 3.17
N PRO A 143 18.49 -18.84 2.70
CA PRO A 143 19.50 -17.83 2.45
C PRO A 143 19.10 -16.91 1.29
N LYS A 144 19.60 -15.67 1.29
CA LYS A 144 19.26 -14.59 0.34
C LYS A 144 19.40 -15.02 -1.13
N ASP A 145 20.42 -15.81 -1.47
CA ASP A 145 20.67 -16.28 -2.83
C ASP A 145 19.62 -17.29 -3.35
N LYS A 146 18.75 -17.80 -2.47
CA LYS A 146 17.62 -18.67 -2.80
C LYS A 146 16.29 -17.93 -2.92
N ILE A 147 16.24 -16.67 -2.52
CA ILE A 147 15.04 -15.83 -2.69
C ILE A 147 15.04 -15.32 -4.14
N ASN A 148 14.12 -15.85 -4.95
CA ASN A 148 14.00 -15.53 -6.37
C ASN A 148 12.75 -14.68 -6.62
N LEU A 149 12.91 -13.35 -6.76
CA LEU A 149 11.79 -12.44 -7.01
C LEU A 149 11.71 -12.06 -8.49
N SER A 150 10.50 -12.06 -9.04
CA SER A 150 10.17 -11.64 -10.40
C SER A 150 9.43 -10.30 -10.38
N PHE A 151 9.86 -9.34 -11.18
CA PHE A 151 9.30 -7.99 -11.28
C PHE A 151 8.59 -7.73 -12.61
N ASN A 152 8.42 -8.76 -13.44
CA ASN A 152 7.96 -8.61 -14.83
C ASN A 152 6.46 -8.30 -14.95
N ASP A 153 5.71 -8.52 -13.88
CA ASP A 153 4.26 -8.60 -13.94
C ASP A 153 3.56 -7.33 -13.40
N GLY A 154 4.35 -6.33 -13.02
CA GLY A 154 3.88 -5.00 -12.63
C GLY A 154 2.88 -5.01 -11.48
N MET A 155 1.65 -4.67 -11.82
CA MET A 155 0.54 -4.37 -10.93
C MET A 155 0.00 -5.55 -10.15
N LEU A 156 -0.57 -5.24 -8.98
CA LEU A 156 -1.22 -6.19 -8.08
C LEU A 156 -2.26 -7.06 -8.81
N PHE A 157 -3.17 -6.47 -9.58
CA PHE A 157 -4.20 -7.20 -10.31
C PHE A 157 -3.61 -8.04 -11.46
N LYS A 158 -2.58 -7.54 -12.13
CA LYS A 158 -1.91 -8.32 -13.18
C LYS A 158 -1.23 -9.56 -12.63
N ARG A 159 -0.53 -9.43 -11.49
CA ARG A 159 0.08 -10.59 -10.81
C ARG A 159 -0.97 -11.62 -10.40
N MET A 160 -2.10 -11.15 -9.84
CA MET A 160 -3.22 -12.02 -9.52
C MET A 160 -3.68 -12.80 -10.74
N GLU A 161 -3.95 -12.13 -11.86
CA GLU A 161 -4.41 -12.78 -13.09
C GLU A 161 -3.41 -13.79 -13.63
N LEU A 162 -2.12 -13.47 -13.64
CA LEU A 162 -1.08 -14.39 -14.09
C LEU A 162 -0.99 -15.63 -13.19
N LEU A 163 -1.20 -15.46 -11.88
CA LEU A 163 -1.28 -16.59 -10.95
C LEU A 163 -2.53 -17.44 -11.21
N LEU A 164 -3.70 -16.81 -11.39
CA LEU A 164 -4.96 -17.50 -11.68
C LEU A 164 -4.90 -18.27 -13.01
N ASP A 165 -4.22 -17.73 -14.01
CA ASP A 165 -4.00 -18.36 -15.32
C ASP A 165 -2.91 -19.44 -15.30
N GLY A 166 -2.24 -19.69 -14.17
CA GLY A 166 -1.13 -20.64 -14.06
C GLY A 166 0.13 -20.22 -14.82
N LYS A 167 0.28 -18.94 -15.17
CA LYS A 167 1.43 -18.40 -15.91
C LYS A 167 2.64 -18.13 -15.03
N ILE A 168 2.43 -18.01 -13.73
CA ILE A 168 3.47 -17.87 -12.72
C ILE A 168 3.24 -18.85 -11.57
N PRO A 169 4.30 -19.38 -10.94
CA PRO A 169 4.17 -20.40 -9.91
C PRO A 169 3.74 -19.84 -8.55
N ALA A 170 4.11 -18.58 -8.26
CA ALA A 170 3.83 -17.93 -6.98
C ALA A 170 3.73 -16.40 -7.14
N ALA A 171 2.90 -15.77 -6.33
CA ALA A 171 2.75 -14.32 -6.29
C ALA A 171 2.47 -13.82 -4.87
N THR A 172 3.01 -12.67 -4.51
CA THR A 172 2.61 -11.94 -3.31
C THR A 172 1.38 -11.10 -3.62
N LEU A 173 0.30 -11.38 -2.89
CA LEU A 173 -0.97 -10.67 -3.01
C LEU A 173 -1.37 -10.06 -1.68
N PHE A 174 -2.04 -8.90 -1.72
CA PHE A 174 -2.58 -8.19 -0.57
C PHE A 174 -3.93 -7.53 -0.94
N SER A 175 -4.62 -6.92 0.03
CA SER A 175 -5.93 -6.29 -0.20
C SER A 175 -6.94 -7.23 -0.86
N GLY A 176 -7.81 -6.75 -1.74
CA GLY A 176 -8.82 -7.53 -2.44
C GLY A 176 -8.29 -8.79 -3.15
N PRO A 177 -7.20 -8.73 -3.94
CA PRO A 177 -6.57 -9.90 -4.56
C PRO A 177 -6.15 -11.01 -3.60
N TYR A 178 -5.76 -10.69 -2.37
CA TYR A 178 -5.49 -11.68 -1.32
C TYR A 178 -6.74 -12.52 -1.02
N TYR A 179 -7.87 -11.87 -0.73
CA TYR A 179 -9.11 -12.57 -0.41
C TYR A 179 -9.71 -13.29 -1.62
N PHE A 180 -9.56 -12.71 -2.81
CA PHE A 180 -10.05 -13.32 -4.04
C PHE A 180 -9.30 -14.61 -4.35
N ALA A 181 -7.99 -14.65 -4.18
CA ALA A 181 -7.20 -15.87 -4.32
C ALA A 181 -7.64 -16.94 -3.30
N GLU A 182 -7.85 -16.57 -2.03
CA GLU A 182 -8.39 -17.48 -1.01
C GLU A 182 -9.77 -18.02 -1.40
N GLN A 183 -10.68 -17.14 -1.86
CA GLN A 183 -12.01 -17.55 -2.33
C GLN A 183 -11.96 -18.58 -3.45
N LEU A 184 -11.01 -18.44 -4.37
CA LEU A 184 -10.83 -19.35 -5.51
C LEU A 184 -10.05 -20.63 -5.15
N GLY A 185 -9.67 -20.81 -3.88
CA GLY A 185 -8.99 -21.99 -3.40
C GLY A 185 -7.47 -22.00 -3.60
N PHE A 186 -6.87 -20.89 -3.99
CA PHE A 186 -5.42 -20.75 -3.99
C PHE A 186 -4.89 -20.83 -2.56
N ARG A 187 -3.70 -21.37 -2.40
CA ARG A 187 -3.14 -21.61 -1.08
C ARG A 187 -2.09 -20.57 -0.71
N LYS A 188 -2.30 -19.91 0.42
CA LYS A 188 -1.29 -19.07 1.05
C LYS A 188 -0.23 -19.96 1.71
N VAL A 189 0.99 -19.89 1.23
CA VAL A 189 2.14 -20.66 1.72
C VAL A 189 2.89 -19.88 2.80
N MET A 190 2.88 -18.57 2.70
CA MET A 190 3.60 -17.67 3.59
C MET A 190 2.75 -16.45 3.89
N ASP A 191 2.65 -16.09 5.17
CA ASP A 191 2.16 -14.77 5.58
C ASP A 191 3.31 -13.77 5.55
N ASN A 192 3.08 -12.63 4.91
CA ASN A 192 4.03 -11.54 4.85
C ASN A 192 3.31 -10.19 4.97
N THR A 193 2.37 -10.13 5.93
CA THR A 193 1.69 -8.90 6.37
C THR A 193 2.68 -7.77 6.58
N PHE A 194 2.35 -6.56 6.14
CA PHE A 194 3.27 -5.42 6.19
C PHE A 194 2.57 -4.11 6.53
N MET A 195 3.38 -3.13 6.93
CA MET A 195 2.91 -1.79 7.27
C MET A 195 2.80 -0.91 6.02
N ILE A 196 1.77 -0.07 6.03
CA ILE A 196 1.55 1.03 5.08
C ILE A 196 1.74 2.34 5.83
N ALA A 197 2.40 3.31 5.23
CA ALA A 197 2.52 4.66 5.77
C ALA A 197 1.82 5.67 4.86
N ASN A 198 1.37 6.76 5.48
CA ASN A 198 0.79 7.89 4.75
C ASN A 198 1.89 8.90 4.41
N MET A 199 1.91 9.35 3.16
CA MET A 199 2.76 10.43 2.68
C MET A 199 1.92 11.69 2.50
N ILE A 200 2.38 12.77 3.10
CA ILE A 200 1.82 14.11 2.94
C ILE A 200 2.67 14.85 1.91
N HIS A 201 2.03 15.35 0.86
CA HIS A 201 2.68 16.05 -0.24
C HIS A 201 2.46 17.56 -0.15
N GLY A 202 3.47 18.33 -0.58
CA GLY A 202 3.40 19.78 -0.52
C GLY A 202 3.25 20.30 0.91
N ASP A 203 2.39 21.28 1.07
CA ASP A 203 2.10 21.93 2.36
C ASP A 203 0.59 22.19 2.51
N PRO A 204 -0.24 21.11 2.61
CA PRO A 204 -1.66 21.22 2.80
C PRO A 204 -1.99 21.86 4.15
N ASP A 205 -3.19 22.43 4.26
CA ASP A 205 -3.67 23.00 5.52
C ASP A 205 -3.65 21.92 6.62
N PRO A 206 -2.96 22.14 7.74
CA PRO A 206 -2.94 21.18 8.86
C PRO A 206 -4.35 20.86 9.38
N GLU A 207 -5.29 21.80 9.31
CA GLU A 207 -6.68 21.57 9.72
C GLU A 207 -7.38 20.58 8.76
N ASP A 208 -7.13 20.66 7.46
CA ASP A 208 -7.70 19.70 6.50
C ASP A 208 -7.10 18.31 6.66
N LEU A 209 -5.81 18.21 6.99
CA LEU A 209 -5.20 16.93 7.37
C LEU A 209 -5.88 16.34 8.61
N ARG A 210 -6.09 17.14 9.66
CA ARG A 210 -6.77 16.73 10.88
C ARG A 210 -8.19 16.22 10.59
N LYS A 211 -8.97 16.96 9.79
CA LYS A 211 -10.31 16.56 9.36
C LYS A 211 -10.31 15.22 8.63
N TYR A 212 -9.39 15.07 7.67
CA TYR A 212 -9.24 13.82 6.91
C TYR A 212 -8.99 12.62 7.83
N PHE A 213 -7.99 12.69 8.71
CA PHE A 213 -7.68 11.57 9.60
C PHE A 213 -8.75 11.34 10.67
N THR A 214 -9.48 12.39 11.10
CA THR A 214 -10.64 12.24 11.99
C THR A 214 -11.77 11.46 11.31
N ALA A 215 -12.07 11.77 10.04
CA ALA A 215 -13.05 11.04 9.26
C ALA A 215 -12.63 9.56 9.07
N LEU A 216 -11.36 9.29 8.76
CA LEU A 216 -10.84 7.93 8.65
C LEU A 216 -10.88 7.16 9.98
N LYS A 217 -10.68 7.83 11.12
CA LYS A 217 -10.81 7.20 12.45
C LYS A 217 -12.24 6.72 12.72
N ARG A 218 -13.23 7.51 12.31
CA ARG A 218 -14.65 7.12 12.37
C ARG A 218 -14.92 5.92 11.46
N ALA A 219 -14.45 5.97 10.22
CA ALA A 219 -14.60 4.89 9.24
C ALA A 219 -13.93 3.59 9.70
N GLN A 220 -12.73 3.67 10.30
CA GLN A 220 -12.06 2.51 10.87
C GLN A 220 -12.86 1.88 11.99
N ARG A 221 -13.45 2.70 12.86
CA ARG A 221 -14.32 2.20 13.95
C ARG A 221 -15.54 1.44 13.41
N ASP A 222 -16.17 1.96 12.36
CA ASP A 222 -17.32 1.30 11.74
C ASP A 222 -16.91 -0.03 11.11
N LEU A 223 -15.75 -0.06 10.45
CA LEU A 223 -15.18 -1.27 9.85
C LEU A 223 -14.82 -2.32 10.92
N ASP A 224 -14.22 -1.91 12.04
CA ASP A 224 -13.90 -2.81 13.16
C ASP A 224 -15.18 -3.43 13.79
N LEU A 225 -16.30 -2.70 13.79
CA LEU A 225 -17.56 -3.16 14.37
C LEU A 225 -18.36 -4.08 13.44
N ARG A 226 -18.37 -3.82 12.15
CA ARG A 226 -19.19 -4.55 11.16
C ARG A 226 -18.53 -4.61 9.80
N PRO A 227 -17.41 -5.34 9.64
CA PRO A 227 -16.68 -5.40 8.38
C PRO A 227 -17.53 -5.92 7.22
N GLU A 228 -18.46 -6.85 7.48
CA GLU A 228 -19.34 -7.43 6.46
C GLU A 228 -20.25 -6.42 5.76
N ALA A 229 -20.51 -5.28 6.39
CA ALA A 229 -21.30 -4.21 5.80
C ALA A 229 -20.55 -3.46 4.68
N TYR A 230 -19.22 -3.56 4.64
CA TYR A 230 -18.38 -2.70 3.82
C TYR A 230 -17.51 -3.45 2.79
N THR A 231 -17.37 -4.76 2.90
CA THR A 231 -16.53 -5.55 1.98
C THR A 231 -16.97 -5.49 0.52
N HIS A 232 -18.21 -5.05 0.24
CA HIS A 232 -18.67 -4.83 -1.13
C HIS A 232 -17.88 -3.75 -1.87
N TYR A 233 -17.23 -2.80 -1.17
CA TYR A 233 -16.39 -1.77 -1.77
C TYR A 233 -15.13 -2.30 -2.46
N TYR A 234 -14.69 -3.53 -2.16
CA TYR A 234 -13.62 -4.14 -2.94
C TYR A 234 -13.92 -4.19 -4.44
N LYS A 235 -15.19 -4.19 -4.82
CA LYS A 235 -15.59 -4.15 -6.23
C LYS A 235 -15.18 -2.86 -6.94
N ASN A 236 -15.05 -1.75 -6.20
CA ASN A 236 -14.63 -0.46 -6.77
C ASN A 236 -13.18 -0.51 -7.30
N GLU A 237 -12.38 -1.43 -6.79
CA GLU A 237 -10.96 -1.58 -7.15
C GLU A 237 -10.73 -2.64 -8.22
N PHE A 238 -11.64 -3.61 -8.31
CA PHE A 238 -11.49 -4.76 -9.20
C PHE A 238 -11.93 -4.46 -10.64
N PRO A 239 -11.24 -5.05 -11.63
CA PRO A 239 -11.74 -5.06 -13.00
C PRO A 239 -13.16 -5.66 -13.08
N VAL A 240 -14.06 -4.99 -13.80
CA VAL A 240 -15.50 -5.36 -13.90
C VAL A 240 -15.72 -6.83 -14.25
N ARG A 241 -14.84 -7.42 -15.06
CA ARG A 241 -14.92 -8.85 -15.47
C ARG A 241 -14.95 -9.85 -14.30
N TRP A 242 -14.46 -9.44 -13.11
CA TRP A 242 -14.42 -10.29 -11.92
C TRP A 242 -15.63 -10.10 -10.99
N HIS A 243 -16.44 -9.04 -11.18
CA HIS A 243 -17.49 -8.67 -10.24
C HIS A 243 -18.56 -9.75 -10.03
N GLU A 244 -18.87 -10.54 -11.07
CA GLU A 244 -19.88 -11.59 -10.99
C GLU A 244 -19.44 -12.80 -10.16
N VAL A 245 -18.14 -13.10 -10.16
CA VAL A 245 -17.57 -14.24 -9.43
C VAL A 245 -17.09 -13.90 -8.03
N MET A 246 -17.02 -12.61 -7.69
CA MET A 246 -16.62 -12.13 -6.37
C MET A 246 -17.73 -12.29 -5.35
N ASP A 247 -17.51 -13.07 -4.30
CA ASP A 247 -18.36 -13.09 -3.10
C ASP A 247 -17.65 -12.34 -1.95
N THR A 248 -17.71 -11.01 -2.01
CA THR A 248 -17.02 -10.14 -1.05
C THR A 248 -17.52 -10.29 0.39
N ARG A 249 -18.71 -10.89 0.62
CA ARG A 249 -19.24 -11.21 1.96
C ARG A 249 -18.37 -12.23 2.71
N ARG A 250 -17.53 -12.96 1.99
CA ARG A 250 -16.59 -13.95 2.54
C ARG A 250 -15.21 -13.37 2.83
N TRP A 251 -15.00 -12.09 2.50
CA TRP A 251 -13.70 -11.44 2.59
C TRP A 251 -13.55 -10.73 3.93
N GLY A 252 -12.32 -10.61 4.40
CA GLY A 252 -12.01 -9.85 5.60
C GLY A 252 -11.96 -8.34 5.36
N PRO A 253 -11.73 -7.57 6.42
CA PRO A 253 -11.74 -6.10 6.38
C PRO A 253 -10.54 -5.47 5.64
N GLY A 254 -9.52 -6.25 5.32
CA GLY A 254 -8.33 -5.77 4.62
C GLY A 254 -7.40 -4.96 5.50
N GLU A 255 -6.88 -3.89 4.92
CA GLU A 255 -5.97 -2.98 5.58
C GLU A 255 -6.65 -2.29 6.76
N ARG A 256 -5.99 -2.34 7.93
CA ARG A 256 -6.46 -1.70 9.16
C ARG A 256 -5.62 -0.47 9.47
N ILE A 257 -6.26 0.68 9.60
CA ILE A 257 -5.59 1.92 10.04
C ILE A 257 -5.36 1.85 11.55
N VAL A 258 -4.16 2.19 11.98
CA VAL A 258 -3.70 2.22 13.36
C VAL A 258 -3.33 3.66 13.71
N PHE A 259 -4.06 4.25 14.65
CA PHE A 259 -3.87 5.62 15.13
C PHE A 259 -2.89 5.61 16.31
N GLU A 260 -1.67 5.17 16.02
CA GLU A 260 -0.54 5.07 16.95
C GLU A 260 0.72 5.59 16.28
N PRO A 261 1.73 6.02 17.04
CA PRO A 261 2.92 6.60 16.47
C PRO A 261 3.73 5.64 15.59
N TYR A 262 4.10 6.10 14.39
CA TYR A 262 5.20 5.54 13.63
C TYR A 262 6.50 6.12 14.21
N THR A 263 7.14 5.37 15.09
CA THR A 263 8.23 5.86 15.94
C THR A 263 9.52 6.14 15.17
N GLU A 264 10.39 6.95 15.77
CA GLU A 264 11.75 7.17 15.28
C GLU A 264 12.54 5.85 15.18
N GLU A 265 12.36 4.96 16.15
CA GLU A 265 12.96 3.63 16.12
C GLU A 265 12.51 2.82 14.90
N THR A 266 11.21 2.81 14.62
CA THR A 266 10.65 2.14 13.43
C THR A 266 11.20 2.76 12.13
N PHE A 267 11.36 4.09 12.10
CA PHE A 267 11.93 4.81 10.97
C PHE A 267 13.39 4.39 10.71
N HIS A 268 14.21 4.35 11.73
CA HIS A 268 15.61 3.96 11.60
C HIS A 268 15.78 2.47 11.29
N ASN A 269 15.10 1.58 12.02
CA ASN A 269 15.14 0.13 11.78
C ASN A 269 14.77 -0.23 10.34
N SER A 270 13.76 0.46 9.78
CA SER A 270 13.34 0.26 8.38
C SER A 270 14.45 0.65 7.41
N ARG A 271 15.11 1.76 7.61
CA ARG A 271 16.22 2.24 6.77
C ARG A 271 17.45 1.34 6.87
N ASP A 272 17.81 0.94 8.09
CA ASP A 272 18.94 0.06 8.34
C ASP A 272 18.74 -1.29 7.65
N TRP A 273 17.54 -1.84 7.73
CA TRP A 273 17.20 -3.06 7.01
C TRP A 273 17.32 -2.87 5.49
N ILE A 274 16.75 -1.80 4.91
CA ILE A 274 16.83 -1.51 3.46
C ILE A 274 18.30 -1.38 3.02
N ALA A 275 19.14 -0.72 3.82
CA ALA A 275 20.56 -0.49 3.52
C ALA A 275 21.35 -1.80 3.35
N THR A 276 20.91 -2.89 4.00
CA THR A 276 21.57 -4.21 3.91
C THR A 276 21.10 -5.07 2.75
N HIS A 277 20.13 -4.58 1.93
CA HIS A 277 19.42 -5.41 0.93
C HIS A 277 19.59 -4.97 -0.52
N ASP A 278 20.41 -3.95 -0.79
CA ASP A 278 20.70 -3.44 -2.16
C ASP A 278 19.45 -3.17 -3.03
N ILE A 279 18.35 -2.72 -2.39
CA ILE A 279 17.07 -2.49 -3.07
C ILE A 279 17.09 -1.16 -3.85
N PHE A 280 17.86 -0.19 -3.37
CA PHE A 280 18.04 1.10 -4.00
C PHE A 280 19.44 1.17 -4.64
N GLU A 281 19.48 1.45 -5.93
CA GLU A 281 20.73 1.60 -6.67
C GLU A 281 21.57 2.75 -6.07
N GLY A 282 22.85 2.49 -5.86
CA GLY A 282 23.77 3.45 -5.24
C GLY A 282 23.58 3.67 -3.73
N GLY A 283 22.66 2.96 -3.08
CA GLY A 283 22.47 3.00 -1.63
C GLY A 283 21.93 4.35 -1.11
N ASP A 284 21.41 5.22 -1.98
CA ASP A 284 20.84 6.50 -1.54
C ASP A 284 19.43 6.28 -0.94
N LEU A 285 19.36 6.36 0.39
CA LEU A 285 18.14 6.23 1.18
C LEU A 285 17.64 7.58 1.70
N GLY A 286 18.11 8.69 1.11
CA GLY A 286 17.83 10.04 1.59
C GLY A 286 18.62 10.40 2.85
N LYS A 287 18.65 11.69 3.22
CA LYS A 287 19.51 12.23 4.30
C LYS A 287 18.73 12.92 5.41
N LYS A 288 17.42 13.16 5.23
CA LYS A 288 16.63 13.81 6.27
C LYS A 288 16.53 12.91 7.50
N ARG A 289 16.64 13.51 8.66
CA ARG A 289 16.39 12.85 9.94
C ARG A 289 14.89 12.67 10.15
N TYR A 290 14.51 11.88 11.14
CA TYR A 290 13.12 11.61 11.47
C TYR A 290 12.27 12.89 11.62
N GLU A 291 12.75 13.88 12.39
CA GLU A 291 12.03 15.11 12.65
C GLU A 291 11.81 15.96 11.40
N ASP A 292 12.74 15.91 10.44
CA ASP A 292 12.70 16.67 9.19
C ASP A 292 11.93 15.92 8.08
N ALA A 293 11.84 14.60 8.19
CA ALA A 293 11.18 13.71 7.23
C ALA A 293 9.71 13.42 7.59
N THR A 294 9.27 13.76 8.81
CA THR A 294 7.95 13.43 9.31
C THR A 294 7.09 14.65 9.62
N ILE A 295 5.80 14.43 9.79
CA ILE A 295 4.84 15.45 10.23
C ILE A 295 3.86 14.81 11.22
N SER A 296 3.48 15.57 12.25
CA SER A 296 2.35 15.26 13.13
C SER A 296 1.09 15.92 12.56
N VAL A 297 -0.02 15.19 12.52
CA VAL A 297 -1.30 15.64 11.95
C VAL A 297 -2.48 15.51 12.92
N MET A 298 -2.24 14.95 14.12
CA MET A 298 -3.25 14.71 15.15
C MET A 298 -2.84 15.29 16.50
#